data_e1120130ff1fa828a77760d2178e3d2f
#
_entry.id   e1120130ff1fa828a77760d2178e3d2f
#
_cell.length_a   1.000
_cell.length_b   1.000
_cell.length_c   1.000
_cell.angle_alpha   90.00
_cell.angle_beta   90.00
_cell.angle_gamma   90.00
#
_symmetry.space_group_name_H-M   'P 1'
#
loop_
_entity.id
_entity.type
_entity.pdbx_description
1 polymer ?
#
loop_
_entity_poly.entity_id
_entity_poly.type
_entity_poly.pdbx_seq_one_letter_code
_entity_poly.pdbx_strand_id
1 'polypeptide(L)'
;MKYTEKRETVSVVLELNARLQPVHRGEIFEDMFEEMFDRFGIGEITGAGTFQMTTGEVEKCDISMSVYNDKINPFISLLKRIDIIPKGSKLIINGEETLIGTAQGMAIYLNGSDLSEDVYKNNDINQLIEQLDKALDNIAQRLSHWEGPSETALYYYGKDYISMKKAILQITKKHPLCEKARIEKIV
;
A
#
# COMPACT_ATOMS: atom_id res chain seq x y z
N MET A 1 -3.38 -40.16 24.85
CA MET A 1 -2.63 -39.12 24.16
C MET A 1 -3.21 -39.00 22.76
N LYS A 2 -3.92 -37.90 22.45
CA LYS A 2 -4.33 -37.61 21.08
C LYS A 2 -3.08 -37.04 20.39
N TYR A 3 -2.51 -37.77 19.45
CA TYR A 3 -1.54 -37.21 18.51
C TYR A 3 -2.31 -36.19 17.68
N THR A 4 -2.07 -34.92 17.91
CA THR A 4 -2.44 -33.87 16.98
C THR A 4 -1.53 -34.05 15.76
N GLU A 5 -2.05 -34.59 14.67
CA GLU A 5 -1.33 -34.62 13.39
C GLU A 5 -0.88 -33.18 13.10
N LYS A 6 0.42 -33.00 12.96
CA LYS A 6 0.99 -31.70 12.60
C LYS A 6 0.57 -31.42 11.16
N ARG A 7 -0.34 -30.45 10.97
CA ARG A 7 -0.79 -30.06 9.61
C ARG A 7 0.44 -29.57 8.82
N GLU A 8 0.58 -30.08 7.61
CA GLU A 8 1.64 -29.64 6.72
C GLU A 8 1.37 -28.22 6.23
N THR A 9 2.41 -27.41 6.16
CA THR A 9 2.36 -26.03 5.70
C THR A 9 3.32 -25.79 4.53
N VAL A 10 3.02 -24.76 3.75
CA VAL A 10 3.84 -24.27 2.65
C VAL A 10 4.24 -22.83 2.95
N SER A 11 5.48 -22.49 2.64
CA SER A 11 5.98 -21.12 2.68
C SER A 11 5.38 -20.32 1.53
N VAL A 12 4.77 -19.20 1.86
CA VAL A 12 4.15 -18.29 0.91
C VAL A 12 4.68 -16.89 1.17
N VAL A 13 5.09 -16.18 0.13
CA VAL A 13 5.49 -14.78 0.21
C VAL A 13 4.58 -13.94 -0.69
N LEU A 14 3.98 -12.92 -0.12
CA LEU A 14 3.29 -11.89 -0.88
C LEU A 14 4.21 -10.68 -1.03
N GLU A 15 4.79 -10.50 -2.21
CA GLU A 15 5.52 -9.28 -2.56
C GLU A 15 4.50 -8.23 -3.05
N LEU A 16 4.39 -7.13 -2.32
CA LEU A 16 3.52 -6.00 -2.64
C LEU A 16 4.29 -4.94 -3.42
N ASN A 17 3.87 -4.66 -4.64
CA ASN A 17 4.37 -3.54 -5.46
C ASN A 17 3.80 -2.21 -4.94
N ALA A 18 4.09 -1.91 -3.68
CA ALA A 18 3.50 -0.80 -2.93
C ALA A 18 4.55 -0.06 -2.10
N ARG A 19 4.45 1.26 -2.07
CA ARG A 19 5.29 2.14 -1.25
C ARG A 19 4.74 2.27 0.15
N LEU A 20 4.78 1.17 0.92
CA LEU A 20 4.23 1.10 2.28
C LEU A 20 5.35 1.16 3.32
N GLN A 21 5.29 2.16 4.20
CA GLN A 21 6.10 2.15 5.42
C GLN A 21 5.75 0.91 6.27
N PRO A 22 6.69 0.38 7.08
CA PRO A 22 6.44 -0.82 7.88
C PRO A 22 5.18 -0.73 8.73
N VAL A 23 4.92 0.42 9.37
CA VAL A 23 3.72 0.63 10.19
C VAL A 23 2.44 0.53 9.35
N HIS A 24 2.40 1.17 8.19
CA HIS A 24 1.22 1.14 7.33
C HIS A 24 1.00 -0.24 6.69
N ARG A 25 2.07 -0.96 6.36
CA ARG A 25 1.95 -2.36 5.91
C ARG A 25 1.32 -3.22 7.01
N GLY A 26 1.79 -3.07 8.26
CA GLY A 26 1.24 -3.74 9.43
C GLY A 26 -0.26 -3.50 9.56
N GLU A 27 -0.67 -2.26 9.72
CA GLU A 27 -2.06 -1.85 9.95
C GLU A 27 -3.01 -2.23 8.79
N ILE A 28 -2.53 -2.22 7.54
CA ILE A 28 -3.40 -2.43 6.37
C ILE A 28 -3.45 -3.90 5.95
N PHE A 29 -2.30 -4.56 5.91
CA PHE A 29 -2.22 -5.91 5.34
C PHE A 29 -1.97 -6.99 6.39
N GLU A 30 -1.03 -6.80 7.32
CA GLU A 30 -0.70 -7.84 8.29
C GLU A 30 -1.87 -8.07 9.24
N ASP A 31 -2.45 -7.02 9.82
CA ASP A 31 -3.62 -7.12 10.71
C ASP A 31 -4.81 -7.77 9.99
N MET A 32 -5.08 -7.38 8.74
CA MET A 32 -6.12 -8.00 7.92
C MET A 32 -5.86 -9.49 7.67
N PHE A 33 -4.61 -9.88 7.41
CA PHE A 33 -4.27 -11.28 7.18
C PHE A 33 -4.30 -12.09 8.47
N GLU A 34 -3.87 -11.55 9.60
CA GLU A 34 -3.98 -12.20 10.91
C GLU A 34 -5.44 -12.49 11.24
N GLU A 35 -6.34 -11.50 11.10
CA GLU A 35 -7.78 -11.70 11.30
C GLU A 35 -8.36 -12.76 10.35
N MET A 36 -7.95 -12.73 9.08
CA MET A 36 -8.39 -13.72 8.09
C MET A 36 -7.87 -15.12 8.42
N PHE A 37 -6.62 -15.24 8.85
CA PHE A 37 -5.99 -16.51 9.19
C PHE A 37 -6.63 -17.13 10.42
N ASP A 38 -6.90 -16.36 11.44
CA ASP A 38 -7.62 -16.81 12.64
C ASP A 38 -9.03 -17.27 12.31
N ARG A 39 -9.76 -16.47 11.53
CA ARG A 39 -11.15 -16.75 11.19
C ARG A 39 -11.34 -17.99 10.32
N PHE A 40 -10.43 -18.24 9.37
CA PHE A 40 -10.57 -19.33 8.38
C PHE A 40 -9.58 -20.47 8.59
N GLY A 41 -8.72 -20.40 9.62
CA GLY A 41 -7.71 -21.41 9.92
C GLY A 41 -6.79 -21.63 8.73
N ILE A 42 -6.21 -20.53 8.19
CA ILE A 42 -5.40 -20.58 6.97
C ILE A 42 -3.94 -20.89 7.27
N GLY A 43 -3.36 -20.29 8.31
CA GLY A 43 -1.95 -20.38 8.64
C GLY A 43 -1.53 -19.30 9.62
N GLU A 44 -0.31 -18.79 9.47
CA GLU A 44 0.25 -17.72 10.29
C GLU A 44 1.18 -16.82 9.47
N ILE A 45 1.34 -15.54 9.87
CA ILE A 45 2.37 -14.66 9.35
C ILE A 45 3.69 -15.02 10.03
N THR A 46 4.76 -15.15 9.26
CA THR A 46 6.08 -15.56 9.76
C THR A 46 7.13 -14.45 9.68
N GLY A 47 6.82 -13.36 8.98
CA GLY A 47 7.69 -12.20 8.86
C GLY A 47 7.23 -11.23 7.79
N ALA A 48 7.92 -10.10 7.72
CA ALA A 48 7.67 -9.08 6.72
C ALA A 48 8.94 -8.26 6.43
N GLY A 49 9.09 -7.76 5.21
CA GLY A 49 10.23 -7.01 4.75
C GLY A 49 9.85 -5.71 4.04
N THR A 50 10.82 -4.79 3.97
CA THR A 50 10.66 -3.51 3.27
C THR A 50 11.93 -3.22 2.48
N PHE A 51 11.78 -2.96 1.19
CA PHE A 51 12.87 -2.54 0.31
C PHE A 51 12.83 -1.03 0.14
N GLN A 52 13.93 -0.36 0.50
CA GLN A 52 14.06 1.08 0.37
C GLN A 52 14.92 1.46 -0.83
N MET A 53 14.50 2.52 -1.50
CA MET A 53 15.32 3.23 -2.49
C MET A 53 16.41 4.07 -1.81
N THR A 54 17.38 4.52 -2.58
CA THR A 54 18.45 5.41 -2.08
C THR A 54 17.92 6.75 -1.57
N THR A 55 16.74 7.16 -2.00
CA THR A 55 16.02 8.35 -1.52
C THR A 55 15.43 8.17 -0.11
N GLY A 56 15.38 6.93 0.39
CA GLY A 56 14.68 6.57 1.63
C GLY A 56 13.20 6.24 1.45
N GLU A 57 12.64 6.44 0.25
CA GLU A 57 11.30 5.95 -0.08
C GLU A 57 11.27 4.43 -0.09
N VAL A 58 10.13 3.84 0.23
CA VAL A 58 9.90 2.42 0.01
C VAL A 58 9.67 2.15 -1.48
N GLU A 59 10.38 1.18 -2.03
CA GLU A 59 10.14 0.69 -3.38
C GLU A 59 9.00 -0.34 -3.41
N LYS A 60 9.14 -1.35 -2.56
CA LYS A 60 8.19 -2.46 -2.38
C LYS A 60 8.34 -3.07 -1.00
N CYS A 61 7.42 -3.91 -0.62
CA CYS A 61 7.49 -4.66 0.63
C CYS A 61 6.99 -6.10 0.43
N ASP A 62 7.24 -6.96 1.40
CA ASP A 62 6.75 -8.34 1.39
C ASP A 62 6.18 -8.75 2.75
N ILE A 63 5.35 -9.80 2.71
CA ILE A 63 4.80 -10.49 3.87
C ILE A 63 5.02 -11.98 3.66
N SER A 64 5.75 -12.61 4.58
CA SER A 64 6.01 -14.03 4.59
C SER A 64 5.00 -14.75 5.48
N MET A 65 4.52 -15.89 5.02
CA MET A 65 3.43 -16.63 5.66
C MET A 65 3.71 -18.13 5.60
N SER A 66 3.20 -18.86 6.60
CA SER A 66 3.12 -20.31 6.61
C SER A 66 1.66 -20.72 6.47
N VAL A 67 1.28 -21.23 5.30
CA VAL A 67 -0.11 -21.54 4.96
C VAL A 67 -0.31 -23.04 4.93
N TYR A 68 -1.41 -23.56 5.53
CA TYR A 68 -1.72 -25.00 5.46
C TYR A 68 -1.97 -25.46 4.03
N ASN A 69 -1.47 -26.63 3.66
CA ASN A 69 -1.54 -27.18 2.30
C ASN A 69 -2.97 -27.17 1.73
N ASP A 70 -3.95 -27.58 2.55
CA ASP A 70 -5.36 -27.64 2.18
C ASP A 70 -6.02 -26.25 2.08
N LYS A 71 -5.31 -25.18 2.49
CA LYS A 71 -5.79 -23.81 2.50
C LYS A 71 -5.19 -22.93 1.40
N ILE A 72 -4.23 -23.38 0.64
CA ILE A 72 -3.55 -22.61 -0.42
C ILE A 72 -4.56 -22.05 -1.44
N ASN A 73 -5.40 -22.92 -2.03
CA ASN A 73 -6.37 -22.47 -3.04
C ASN A 73 -7.45 -21.53 -2.47
N PRO A 74 -8.06 -21.79 -1.29
CA PRO A 74 -8.91 -20.83 -0.60
C PRO A 74 -8.22 -19.50 -0.36
N PHE A 75 -6.97 -19.48 0.10
CA PHE A 75 -6.21 -18.27 0.35
C PHE A 75 -5.97 -17.44 -0.92
N ILE A 76 -5.52 -18.09 -2.01
CA ILE A 76 -5.37 -17.43 -3.32
C ILE A 76 -6.69 -16.79 -3.77
N SER A 77 -7.81 -17.47 -3.56
CA SER A 77 -9.13 -16.97 -3.93
C SER A 77 -9.55 -15.77 -3.10
N LEU A 78 -9.17 -15.71 -1.83
CA LEU A 78 -9.39 -14.55 -0.96
C LEU A 78 -8.50 -13.37 -1.38
N LEU A 79 -7.21 -13.60 -1.61
CA LEU A 79 -6.28 -12.55 -2.07
C LEU A 79 -6.76 -11.85 -3.35
N LYS A 80 -7.27 -12.60 -4.32
CA LYS A 80 -7.80 -12.05 -5.58
C LYS A 80 -9.02 -11.13 -5.41
N ARG A 81 -9.65 -11.13 -4.24
CA ARG A 81 -10.81 -10.27 -3.92
C ARG A 81 -10.42 -8.99 -3.18
N ILE A 82 -9.15 -8.84 -2.84
CA ILE A 82 -8.63 -7.66 -2.15
C ILE A 82 -8.28 -6.61 -3.20
N ASP A 83 -9.15 -5.63 -3.37
CA ASP A 83 -9.06 -4.61 -4.43
C ASP A 83 -7.87 -3.64 -4.27
N ILE A 84 -7.29 -3.54 -3.05
CA ILE A 84 -6.18 -2.63 -2.76
C ILE A 84 -4.80 -3.23 -3.02
N ILE A 85 -4.70 -4.52 -3.37
CA ILE A 85 -3.41 -5.12 -3.77
C ILE A 85 -2.96 -4.48 -5.09
N PRO A 86 -1.78 -3.84 -5.12
CA PRO A 86 -1.31 -3.12 -6.30
C PRO A 86 -1.01 -4.07 -7.46
N LYS A 87 -1.24 -3.57 -8.67
CA LYS A 87 -0.85 -4.26 -9.90
C LYS A 87 0.65 -4.54 -9.92
N GLY A 88 1.05 -5.72 -10.36
CA GLY A 88 2.45 -6.15 -10.39
C GLY A 88 2.96 -6.70 -9.06
N SER A 89 2.10 -6.82 -8.05
CA SER A 89 2.39 -7.63 -6.86
C SER A 89 2.51 -9.10 -7.25
N LYS A 90 3.25 -9.87 -6.44
CA LYS A 90 3.52 -11.29 -6.71
C LYS A 90 3.18 -12.15 -5.50
N LEU A 91 2.56 -13.27 -5.76
CA LEU A 91 2.44 -14.35 -4.80
C LEU A 91 3.47 -15.43 -5.17
N ILE A 92 4.34 -15.76 -4.24
CA ILE A 92 5.43 -16.72 -4.42
C ILE A 92 5.15 -17.94 -3.53
N ILE A 93 4.98 -19.10 -4.15
CA ILE A 93 4.69 -20.37 -3.47
C ILE A 93 5.70 -21.41 -3.96
N ASN A 94 6.49 -21.99 -3.06
CA ASN A 94 7.55 -22.94 -3.44
C ASN A 94 8.51 -22.43 -4.52
N GLY A 95 8.74 -21.10 -4.59
CA GLY A 95 9.57 -20.47 -5.60
C GLY A 95 8.88 -20.17 -6.93
N GLU A 96 7.63 -20.58 -7.12
CA GLU A 96 6.83 -20.22 -8.29
C GLU A 96 6.13 -18.88 -8.07
N GLU A 97 6.32 -17.93 -9.00
CA GLU A 97 5.75 -16.59 -8.95
C GLU A 97 4.44 -16.52 -9.74
N THR A 98 3.41 -15.95 -9.13
CA THR A 98 2.14 -15.62 -9.79
C THR A 98 1.84 -14.14 -9.59
N LEU A 99 1.58 -13.41 -10.68
CA LEU A 99 1.16 -12.01 -10.60
C LEU A 99 -0.24 -11.89 -10.02
N ILE A 100 -0.39 -10.97 -9.08
CA ILE A 100 -1.68 -10.65 -8.47
C ILE A 100 -1.84 -9.14 -8.31
N GLY A 101 -3.05 -8.73 -7.94
CA GLY A 101 -3.37 -7.33 -7.70
C GLY A 101 -3.80 -6.58 -8.95
N THR A 102 -4.62 -5.57 -8.75
CA THR A 102 -5.23 -4.78 -9.84
C THR A 102 -5.20 -3.28 -9.55
N ALA A 103 -4.95 -2.87 -8.31
CA ALA A 103 -4.92 -1.46 -7.96
C ALA A 103 -3.78 -0.73 -8.68
N GLN A 104 -4.07 0.45 -9.17
CA GLN A 104 -3.08 1.38 -9.70
C GLN A 104 -2.66 2.36 -8.62
N GLY A 105 -1.37 2.72 -8.60
CA GLY A 105 -0.80 3.61 -7.61
C GLY A 105 -0.59 5.02 -8.18
N MET A 106 -0.88 6.02 -7.36
CA MET A 106 -0.62 7.43 -7.59
C MET A 106 0.17 8.01 -6.42
N ALA A 107 1.26 8.69 -6.73
CA ALA A 107 2.01 9.49 -5.77
C ALA A 107 1.75 10.97 -5.99
N ILE A 108 1.56 11.71 -4.90
CA ILE A 108 1.50 13.18 -4.88
C ILE A 108 2.70 13.64 -4.07
N TYR A 109 3.68 14.23 -4.73
CA TYR A 109 4.85 14.83 -4.09
C TYR A 109 4.64 16.31 -3.86
N LEU A 110 4.54 16.68 -2.60
CA LEU A 110 4.42 18.07 -2.17
C LEU A 110 5.82 18.65 -1.91
N ASN A 111 6.05 19.87 -2.37
CA ASN A 111 7.31 20.55 -2.11
C ASN A 111 7.39 20.95 -0.62
N GLY A 112 8.48 20.56 0.06
CA GLY A 112 8.69 20.83 1.49
C GLY A 112 9.70 21.94 1.78
N SER A 113 10.39 22.51 0.78
CA SER A 113 11.51 23.42 1.00
C SER A 113 11.50 24.71 0.16
N ASP A 114 10.89 24.71 -1.03
CA ASP A 114 11.08 25.77 -2.04
C ASP A 114 9.87 26.69 -2.24
N LEU A 115 8.85 26.59 -1.40
CA LEU A 115 7.74 27.54 -1.37
C LEU A 115 8.09 28.70 -0.42
N SER A 116 7.36 29.80 -0.52
CA SER A 116 7.55 30.92 0.40
C SER A 116 7.20 30.51 1.84
N GLU A 117 7.87 31.10 2.82
CA GLU A 117 7.56 30.84 4.23
C GLU A 117 6.08 31.11 4.59
N ASP A 118 5.48 32.12 3.94
CA ASP A 118 4.08 32.46 4.16
C ASP A 118 3.13 31.33 3.73
N VAL A 119 3.48 30.57 2.67
CA VAL A 119 2.70 29.42 2.25
C VAL A 119 2.71 28.34 3.34
N TYR A 120 3.86 28.01 3.89
CA TYR A 120 3.96 26.99 4.96
C TYR A 120 3.32 27.46 6.26
N LYS A 121 3.44 28.73 6.63
CA LYS A 121 2.87 29.29 7.88
C LYS A 121 1.35 29.39 7.86
N ASN A 122 0.78 29.68 6.69
CA ASN A 122 -0.65 29.96 6.57
C ASN A 122 -1.49 28.80 6.05
N ASN A 123 -0.89 27.65 5.76
CA ASN A 123 -1.60 26.47 5.26
C ASN A 123 -1.22 25.24 6.05
N ASP A 124 -2.22 24.48 6.48
CA ASP A 124 -2.06 23.24 7.20
C ASP A 124 -2.07 22.06 6.22
N ILE A 125 -0.99 21.28 6.22
CA ILE A 125 -0.87 20.07 5.38
C ILE A 125 -1.95 19.04 5.71
N ASN A 126 -2.37 18.93 6.97
CA ASN A 126 -3.41 17.98 7.35
C ASN A 126 -4.75 18.33 6.73
N GLN A 127 -5.08 19.63 6.63
CA GLN A 127 -6.28 20.09 5.92
C GLN A 127 -6.22 19.79 4.41
N LEU A 128 -5.05 19.91 3.79
CA LEU A 128 -4.87 19.50 2.41
C LEU A 128 -5.07 17.99 2.24
N ILE A 129 -4.48 17.19 3.13
CA ILE A 129 -4.63 15.73 3.12
C ILE A 129 -6.10 15.33 3.25
N GLU A 130 -6.84 15.93 4.19
CA GLU A 130 -8.28 15.69 4.36
C GLU A 130 -9.09 16.04 3.10
N GLN A 131 -8.75 17.12 2.42
CA GLN A 131 -9.39 17.50 1.16
C GLN A 131 -9.10 16.50 0.04
N LEU A 132 -7.86 16.02 -0.06
CA LEU A 132 -7.46 14.99 -1.03
C LEU A 132 -8.14 13.65 -0.74
N ASP A 133 -8.12 13.20 0.51
CA ASP A 133 -8.77 11.97 0.95
C ASP A 133 -10.27 12.01 0.64
N LYS A 134 -10.93 13.13 0.93
CA LYS A 134 -12.35 13.33 0.61
C LYS A 134 -12.63 13.35 -0.89
N ALA A 135 -11.77 13.95 -1.69
CA ALA A 135 -11.94 13.97 -3.15
C ALA A 135 -11.73 12.60 -3.78
N LEU A 136 -10.96 11.74 -3.12
CA LEU A 136 -10.66 10.38 -3.55
C LEU A 136 -11.58 9.33 -2.89
N ASP A 137 -12.51 9.73 -2.05
CA ASP A 137 -13.46 8.81 -1.43
C ASP A 137 -14.19 7.97 -2.49
N ASN A 138 -14.29 6.64 -2.26
CA ASN A 138 -14.79 5.64 -3.20
C ASN A 138 -14.01 5.48 -4.53
N ILE A 139 -12.91 6.21 -4.73
CA ILE A 139 -12.05 6.13 -5.93
C ILE A 139 -10.73 5.44 -5.60
N ALA A 140 -10.10 5.85 -4.49
CA ALA A 140 -8.82 5.35 -4.03
C ALA A 140 -8.69 5.51 -2.52
N GLN A 141 -7.73 4.78 -1.96
CA GLN A 141 -7.36 4.86 -0.55
C GLN A 141 -5.91 5.32 -0.43
N ARG A 142 -5.63 6.24 0.49
CA ARG A 142 -4.26 6.57 0.88
C ARG A 142 -3.74 5.47 1.78
N LEU A 143 -2.77 4.70 1.28
CA LEU A 143 -2.21 3.59 2.03
C LEU A 143 -0.93 3.97 2.80
N SER A 144 -0.21 5.00 2.38
CA SER A 144 1.04 5.39 3.03
C SER A 144 1.44 6.82 2.67
N HIS A 145 2.51 7.29 3.31
CA HIS A 145 3.21 8.51 2.99
C HIS A 145 4.71 8.35 3.23
N TRP A 146 5.50 9.28 2.73
CA TRP A 146 6.92 9.40 2.99
C TRP A 146 7.29 10.86 3.20
N GLU A 147 8.14 11.11 4.18
CA GLU A 147 8.70 12.44 4.47
C GLU A 147 10.20 12.41 4.16
N GLY A 148 10.58 13.13 3.14
CA GLY A 148 11.97 13.31 2.73
C GLY A 148 12.50 14.68 3.11
N PRO A 149 13.78 14.96 2.79
CA PRO A 149 14.43 16.22 3.17
C PRO A 149 13.84 17.44 2.47
N SER A 150 13.22 17.29 1.31
CA SER A 150 12.69 18.40 0.50
C SER A 150 11.28 18.18 -0.05
N GLU A 151 10.70 17.00 0.13
CA GLU A 151 9.39 16.63 -0.39
C GLU A 151 8.66 15.72 0.61
N THR A 152 7.35 15.81 0.61
CA THR A 152 6.46 14.83 1.26
C THR A 152 5.67 14.12 0.16
N ALA A 153 5.69 12.81 0.14
CA ALA A 153 4.92 12.00 -0.79
C ALA A 153 3.70 11.37 -0.12
N LEU A 154 2.53 11.44 -0.78
CA LEU A 154 1.30 10.76 -0.38
C LEU A 154 1.00 9.67 -1.41
N TYR A 155 0.80 8.44 -0.96
CA TYR A 155 0.60 7.28 -1.84
C TYR A 155 -0.84 6.78 -1.78
N TYR A 156 -1.53 6.91 -2.91
CA TYR A 156 -2.92 6.49 -3.12
C TYR A 156 -2.99 5.30 -4.04
N TYR A 157 -3.86 4.35 -3.73
CA TYR A 157 -4.10 3.16 -4.55
C TYR A 157 -5.59 3.01 -4.81
N GLY A 158 -5.94 2.74 -6.07
CA GLY A 158 -7.33 2.64 -6.53
C GLY A 158 -7.45 1.95 -7.89
N LYS A 159 -8.65 1.87 -8.42
CA LYS A 159 -8.92 1.12 -9.65
C LYS A 159 -8.34 1.76 -10.90
N ASP A 160 -8.28 3.09 -10.96
CA ASP A 160 -7.87 3.82 -12.17
C ASP A 160 -7.13 5.12 -11.86
N TYR A 161 -5.88 5.20 -12.31
CA TYR A 161 -5.01 6.38 -12.12
C TYR A 161 -5.60 7.65 -12.72
N ILE A 162 -6.23 7.56 -13.90
CA ILE A 162 -6.78 8.75 -14.58
C ILE A 162 -7.93 9.34 -13.76
N SER A 163 -8.81 8.49 -13.24
CA SER A 163 -9.91 8.91 -12.36
C SER A 163 -9.38 9.53 -11.07
N MET A 164 -8.36 8.93 -10.42
CA MET A 164 -7.71 9.49 -9.23
C MET A 164 -7.15 10.89 -9.52
N LYS A 165 -6.36 11.02 -10.58
CA LYS A 165 -5.75 12.30 -10.98
C LYS A 165 -6.79 13.37 -11.30
N LYS A 166 -7.89 12.99 -11.96
CA LYS A 166 -8.99 13.91 -12.28
C LYS A 166 -9.71 14.40 -11.03
N ALA A 167 -9.94 13.52 -10.06
CA ALA A 167 -10.65 13.87 -8.82
C ALA A 167 -9.91 14.95 -8.01
N ILE A 168 -8.59 14.91 -7.95
CA ILE A 168 -7.79 15.87 -7.17
C ILE A 168 -7.38 17.12 -7.96
N LEU A 169 -7.65 17.17 -9.28
CA LEU A 169 -7.12 18.20 -10.17
C LEU A 169 -7.44 19.65 -9.74
N GLN A 170 -8.65 19.87 -9.22
CA GLN A 170 -9.06 21.22 -8.80
C GLN A 170 -8.37 21.65 -7.50
N ILE A 171 -8.11 20.69 -6.60
CA ILE A 171 -7.38 20.93 -5.35
C ILE A 171 -5.93 21.25 -5.68
N THR A 172 -5.27 20.36 -6.44
CA THR A 172 -3.84 20.48 -6.73
C THR A 172 -3.49 21.72 -7.58
N LYS A 173 -4.44 22.24 -8.36
CA LYS A 173 -4.25 23.48 -9.13
C LYS A 173 -4.42 24.76 -8.30
N LYS A 174 -5.14 24.72 -7.18
CA LYS A 174 -5.54 25.93 -6.45
C LYS A 174 -4.92 26.03 -5.07
N HIS A 175 -4.57 24.89 -4.44
CA HIS A 175 -4.07 24.90 -3.09
C HIS A 175 -2.61 25.35 -3.05
N PRO A 176 -2.24 26.34 -2.20
CA PRO A 176 -0.87 26.89 -2.17
C PRO A 176 0.21 25.83 -1.90
N LEU A 177 -0.02 24.87 -1.00
CA LEU A 177 0.92 23.76 -0.74
C LEU A 177 1.12 22.81 -1.94
N CYS A 178 0.27 22.89 -2.96
CA CYS A 178 0.44 22.12 -4.19
C CYS A 178 1.23 22.86 -5.27
N GLU A 179 1.70 24.08 -5.00
CA GLU A 179 2.63 24.77 -5.89
C GLU A 179 3.90 23.91 -6.05
N LYS A 180 4.34 23.68 -7.29
CA LYS A 180 5.44 22.79 -7.66
C LYS A 180 5.22 21.30 -7.29
N ALA A 181 4.02 20.89 -6.91
CA ALA A 181 3.74 19.46 -6.65
C ALA A 181 3.84 18.62 -7.92
N ARG A 182 4.34 17.39 -7.76
CA ARG A 182 4.39 16.37 -8.84
C ARG A 182 3.34 15.31 -8.57
N ILE A 183 2.64 14.87 -9.62
CA ILE A 183 1.67 13.78 -9.54
C ILE A 183 2.11 12.70 -10.52
N GLU A 184 2.47 11.55 -10.00
CA GLU A 184 3.06 10.46 -10.75
C GLU A 184 2.25 9.18 -10.63
N LYS A 185 2.20 8.40 -11.71
CA LYS A 185 1.74 7.03 -11.66
C LYS A 185 2.90 6.16 -11.18
N ILE A 186 2.69 5.39 -10.12
CA ILE A 186 3.73 4.55 -9.50
C ILE A 186 3.54 3.05 -9.77
N VAL A 187 2.32 2.61 -10.12
CA VAL A 187 2.02 1.26 -10.60
C VAL A 187 0.82 1.27 -11.56
#